data_bbd7b66696d6bf447ac34d6f0b82ca5c
#
_entry.id   bbd7b66696d6bf447ac34d6f0b82ca5c
#
_cell.length_a   1.000
_cell.length_b   1.000
_cell.length_c   1.000
_cell.angle_alpha   90.00
_cell.angle_beta   90.00
_cell.angle_gamma   90.00
#
_symmetry.space_group_name_H-M   'P 1'
#
loop_
_entity.id
_entity.type
_entity.pdbx_description
1 polymer ?
#
loop_
_entity_poly.entity_id
_entity_poly.type
_entity_poly.pdbx_seq_one_letter_code
_entity_poly.pdbx_strand_id
1 'polypeptide(L)'
;NAQTIRSGQWSMKETTRLAEDYSTIADPAGTVVMATNGDYFNMGTGEPTGYLVMEGNVIKTSYEPYFAILTDGTAVIRDAGTPTDDVMEAISGPIYLLQNGEIQVTADGSMNPRNSVGIREDGSVVFFMAEGRLAPRSIGMDCYEVAAVLKDAGCVTALYLDGGGSATFAAREE
;
A
#
# COMPACT_ATOMS: atom_id res chain seq x y z
N ASN A 1 -10.39 5.65 -3.43
CA ASN A 1 -11.24 6.12 -4.52
C ASN A 1 -12.64 5.51 -4.48
N ALA A 2 -13.30 5.54 -3.31
CA ALA A 2 -14.61 4.93 -3.08
C ALA A 2 -15.69 5.38 -4.10
N GLN A 3 -15.70 6.65 -4.50
CA GLN A 3 -16.69 7.16 -5.46
C GLN A 3 -16.53 6.56 -6.87
N THR A 4 -15.31 6.41 -7.36
CA THR A 4 -15.04 5.87 -8.69
C THR A 4 -15.42 4.39 -8.76
N ILE A 5 -15.15 3.65 -7.70
CA ILE A 5 -15.48 2.23 -7.61
C ILE A 5 -17.00 2.01 -7.51
N ARG A 6 -17.70 2.83 -6.74
CA ARG A 6 -19.19 2.76 -6.64
C ARG A 6 -19.87 3.01 -7.97
N SER A 7 -19.29 3.80 -8.86
CA SER A 7 -19.84 4.04 -10.21
C SER A 7 -19.47 2.96 -11.23
N GLY A 8 -18.63 1.98 -10.86
CA GLY A 8 -18.10 0.96 -11.77
C GLY A 8 -17.13 1.50 -12.82
N GLN A 9 -16.64 2.72 -12.65
CA GLN A 9 -15.65 3.35 -13.50
C GLN A 9 -14.37 3.63 -12.72
N TRP A 10 -13.23 3.30 -13.32
CA TRP A 10 -11.92 3.62 -12.78
C TRP A 10 -11.49 5.02 -13.24
N SER A 11 -10.77 5.72 -12.39
CA SER A 11 -10.12 6.99 -12.74
C SER A 11 -8.91 7.22 -11.87
N MET A 12 -7.98 8.03 -12.38
CA MET A 12 -6.80 8.46 -11.62
C MET A 12 -7.10 9.77 -10.90
N LYS A 13 -6.64 9.86 -9.65
CA LYS A 13 -6.69 11.06 -8.85
C LYS A 13 -5.49 11.12 -7.91
N GLU A 14 -4.98 12.29 -7.65
CA GLU A 14 -3.90 12.50 -6.70
C GLU A 14 -4.28 12.00 -5.29
N THR A 15 -3.35 11.35 -4.60
CA THR A 15 -3.57 10.77 -3.25
C THR A 15 -4.05 11.83 -2.26
N THR A 16 -3.49 13.05 -2.30
CA THR A 16 -3.90 14.18 -1.45
C THR A 16 -5.36 14.57 -1.68
N ARG A 17 -5.79 14.63 -2.94
CA ARG A 17 -7.17 14.91 -3.30
C ARG A 17 -8.13 13.80 -2.87
N LEU A 18 -7.70 12.53 -2.94
CA LEU A 18 -8.50 11.41 -2.44
C LEU A 18 -8.65 11.48 -0.92
N ALA A 19 -7.61 11.86 -0.18
CA ALA A 19 -7.67 12.06 1.26
C ALA A 19 -8.64 13.20 1.66
N GLU A 20 -8.61 14.32 0.94
CA GLU A 20 -9.54 15.45 1.12
C GLU A 20 -10.99 15.02 0.89
N ASP A 21 -11.26 14.32 -0.22
CA ASP A 21 -12.60 13.82 -0.57
C ASP A 21 -13.11 12.82 0.47
N TYR A 22 -12.26 11.89 0.90
CA TYR A 22 -12.64 10.90 1.90
C TYR A 22 -13.02 11.54 3.23
N SER A 23 -12.23 12.52 3.69
CA SER A 23 -12.54 13.28 4.92
C SER A 23 -13.86 14.02 4.83
N THR A 24 -14.29 14.41 3.62
CA THR A 24 -15.51 15.23 3.42
C THR A 24 -16.76 14.38 3.21
N ILE A 25 -16.63 13.20 2.59
CA ILE A 25 -17.75 12.42 2.03
C ILE A 25 -18.00 11.12 2.78
N ALA A 26 -16.93 10.42 3.15
CA ALA A 26 -17.05 9.04 3.64
C ALA A 26 -17.25 8.95 5.15
N ASP A 27 -16.59 9.80 5.91
CA ASP A 27 -16.71 9.81 7.37
C ASP A 27 -16.61 11.26 7.91
N PRO A 28 -17.74 11.93 8.06
CA PRO A 28 -17.77 13.28 8.66
C PRO A 28 -17.33 13.28 10.15
N ALA A 29 -17.24 12.12 10.80
CA ALA A 29 -16.76 11.98 12.17
C ALA A 29 -15.27 11.57 12.22
N GLY A 30 -14.70 11.06 11.13
CA GLY A 30 -13.31 10.63 11.02
C GLY A 30 -12.44 11.70 10.37
N THR A 31 -11.21 11.84 10.87
CA THR A 31 -10.19 12.71 10.28
C THR A 31 -9.12 11.85 9.64
N VAL A 32 -8.90 12.02 8.33
CA VAL A 32 -7.75 11.41 7.67
C VAL A 32 -6.48 12.07 8.21
N VAL A 33 -5.67 11.29 8.90
CA VAL A 33 -4.38 11.75 9.46
C VAL A 33 -3.21 11.46 8.54
N MET A 34 -3.36 10.45 7.65
CA MET A 34 -2.34 10.03 6.72
C MET A 34 -2.97 9.41 5.47
N ALA A 35 -2.33 9.58 4.34
CA ALA A 35 -2.67 8.89 3.09
C ALA A 35 -1.40 8.53 2.31
N THR A 36 -1.43 7.38 1.65
CA THR A 36 -0.39 6.93 0.71
C THR A 36 -1.04 6.30 -0.50
N ASN A 37 -0.33 6.25 -1.64
CA ASN A 37 -0.79 5.45 -2.76
C ASN A 37 -0.68 3.96 -2.44
N GLY A 38 -1.46 3.14 -3.13
CA GLY A 38 -1.51 1.68 -2.93
C GLY A 38 -0.82 0.91 -4.03
N ASP A 39 -1.59 0.02 -4.67
CA ASP A 39 -1.15 -0.92 -5.70
C ASP A 39 -0.81 -0.25 -7.04
N TYR A 40 -0.12 -1.01 -7.88
CA TYR A 40 0.04 -0.68 -9.32
C TYR A 40 -1.31 -0.55 -10.00
N PHE A 41 -1.34 0.23 -11.07
CA PHE A 41 -2.56 0.47 -11.81
C PHE A 41 -2.31 0.63 -13.31
N ASN A 42 -3.34 0.41 -14.11
CA ASN A 42 -3.30 0.67 -15.54
C ASN A 42 -3.32 2.19 -15.80
N MET A 43 -2.26 2.71 -16.38
CA MET A 43 -2.09 4.16 -16.65
C MET A 43 -3.16 4.73 -17.59
N GLY A 44 -3.80 3.89 -18.42
CA GLY A 44 -4.86 4.35 -19.34
C GLY A 44 -6.25 4.40 -18.71
N THR A 45 -6.52 3.58 -17.69
CA THR A 45 -7.86 3.44 -17.10
C THR A 45 -7.93 3.83 -15.64
N GLY A 46 -6.81 3.82 -14.92
CA GLY A 46 -6.77 3.98 -13.46
C GLY A 46 -7.16 2.70 -12.69
N GLU A 47 -7.42 1.59 -13.39
CA GLU A 47 -7.77 0.32 -12.76
C GLU A 47 -6.57 -0.29 -12.02
N PRO A 48 -6.68 -0.67 -10.72
CA PRO A 48 -5.61 -1.35 -10.01
C PRO A 48 -5.31 -2.71 -10.65
N THR A 49 -4.06 -3.15 -10.60
CA THR A 49 -3.66 -4.44 -11.17
C THR A 49 -3.94 -5.60 -10.23
N GLY A 50 -3.84 -5.37 -8.95
CA GLY A 50 -3.91 -6.38 -7.91
C GLY A 50 -5.29 -6.55 -7.28
N TYR A 51 -5.28 -7.21 -6.14
CA TYR A 51 -6.48 -7.53 -5.36
C TYR A 51 -7.00 -6.30 -4.61
N LEU A 52 -8.31 -6.08 -4.64
CA LEU A 52 -8.94 -4.95 -3.97
C LEU A 52 -10.22 -5.39 -3.27
N VAL A 53 -10.30 -5.16 -1.95
CA VAL A 53 -11.52 -5.27 -1.15
C VAL A 53 -11.83 -3.91 -0.53
N MET A 54 -13.10 -3.54 -0.51
CA MET A 54 -13.57 -2.31 0.14
C MET A 54 -14.88 -2.59 0.87
N GLU A 55 -14.92 -2.18 2.13
CA GLU A 55 -16.10 -2.38 2.99
C GLU A 55 -16.62 -3.84 2.95
N GLY A 56 -15.70 -4.82 2.96
CA GLY A 56 -16.01 -6.25 2.86
C GLY A 56 -16.43 -6.74 1.46
N ASN A 57 -16.45 -5.87 0.45
CA ASN A 57 -16.82 -6.26 -0.90
C ASN A 57 -15.56 -6.47 -1.76
N VAL A 58 -15.44 -7.63 -2.39
CA VAL A 58 -14.37 -7.91 -3.36
C VAL A 58 -14.65 -7.13 -4.64
N ILE A 59 -13.85 -6.10 -4.89
CA ILE A 59 -13.96 -5.24 -6.07
C ILE A 59 -13.16 -5.80 -7.22
N LYS A 60 -11.99 -6.38 -6.92
CA LYS A 60 -11.10 -6.98 -7.91
C LYS A 60 -10.35 -8.16 -7.31
N THR A 61 -10.19 -9.22 -8.12
CA THR A 61 -9.38 -10.40 -7.79
C THR A 61 -8.06 -10.37 -8.53
N SER A 62 -7.02 -10.95 -7.92
CA SER A 62 -5.67 -11.06 -8.48
C SER A 62 -4.98 -12.29 -7.90
N TYR A 63 -3.83 -12.65 -8.47
CA TYR A 63 -2.93 -13.69 -7.98
C TYR A 63 -1.76 -13.11 -7.16
N GLU A 64 -1.82 -11.84 -6.80
CA GLU A 64 -0.80 -11.16 -6.01
C GLU A 64 -1.11 -11.27 -4.51
N PRO A 65 -0.09 -11.29 -3.64
CA PRO A 65 -0.30 -11.15 -2.20
C PRO A 65 -0.93 -9.79 -1.90
N TYR A 66 -1.57 -9.68 -0.74
CA TYR A 66 -2.27 -8.46 -0.37
C TYR A 66 -2.13 -8.14 1.13
N PHE A 67 -2.06 -6.86 1.43
CA PHE A 67 -2.25 -6.31 2.76
C PHE A 67 -3.75 -6.13 3.01
N ALA A 68 -4.22 -6.52 4.18
CA ALA A 68 -5.63 -6.40 4.55
C ALA A 68 -5.83 -5.96 6.00
N ILE A 69 -6.98 -5.30 6.21
CA ILE A 69 -7.57 -5.09 7.53
C ILE A 69 -8.78 -6.01 7.64
N LEU A 70 -8.78 -6.83 8.67
CA LEU A 70 -9.87 -7.78 8.94
C LEU A 70 -11.05 -7.10 9.63
N THR A 71 -12.18 -7.81 9.70
CA THR A 71 -13.41 -7.31 10.35
C THR A 71 -13.25 -7.05 11.85
N ASP A 72 -12.25 -7.66 12.50
CA ASP A 72 -11.90 -7.41 13.90
C ASP A 72 -10.86 -6.27 14.07
N GLY A 73 -10.43 -5.63 12.98
CA GLY A 73 -9.43 -4.58 12.96
C GLY A 73 -7.98 -5.07 12.88
N THR A 74 -7.75 -6.38 12.83
CA THR A 74 -6.40 -6.94 12.71
C THR A 74 -5.81 -6.68 11.33
N ALA A 75 -4.56 -6.24 11.28
CA ALA A 75 -3.80 -6.10 10.04
C ALA A 75 -3.07 -7.40 9.68
N VAL A 76 -3.17 -7.83 8.43
CA VAL A 76 -2.51 -9.05 7.94
C VAL A 76 -1.94 -8.85 6.54
N ILE A 77 -0.95 -9.67 6.19
CA ILE A 77 -0.51 -9.88 4.81
C ILE A 77 -0.78 -11.34 4.46
N ARG A 78 -1.47 -11.57 3.36
CA ARG A 78 -1.90 -12.90 2.92
C ARG A 78 -1.50 -13.18 1.47
N ASP A 79 -1.29 -14.45 1.18
CA ASP A 79 -1.08 -14.92 -0.19
C ASP A 79 -2.38 -14.87 -1.01
N ALA A 80 -2.22 -14.76 -2.32
CA ALA A 80 -3.33 -14.87 -3.27
C ALA A 80 -4.11 -16.17 -3.07
N GLY A 81 -5.43 -16.09 -3.26
CA GLY A 81 -6.32 -17.25 -3.11
C GLY A 81 -6.70 -17.60 -1.67
N THR A 82 -6.17 -16.89 -0.69
CA THR A 82 -6.64 -17.01 0.70
C THR A 82 -8.09 -16.51 0.81
N PRO A 83 -8.98 -17.21 1.55
CA PRO A 83 -10.36 -16.75 1.76
C PRO A 83 -10.42 -15.33 2.32
N THR A 84 -11.45 -14.57 1.93
CA THR A 84 -11.59 -13.14 2.24
C THR A 84 -12.87 -12.82 3.00
N ASP A 85 -13.59 -13.83 3.49
CA ASP A 85 -14.85 -13.65 4.20
C ASP A 85 -14.73 -12.80 5.48
N ASP A 86 -13.50 -12.71 6.03
CA ASP A 86 -13.14 -11.92 7.19
C ASP A 86 -12.42 -10.59 6.83
N VAL A 87 -12.26 -10.27 5.55
CA VAL A 87 -11.53 -9.08 5.09
C VAL A 87 -12.49 -7.90 4.93
N MET A 88 -12.17 -6.79 5.60
CA MET A 88 -12.89 -5.51 5.46
C MET A 88 -12.30 -4.64 4.36
N GLU A 89 -10.96 -4.47 4.38
CA GLU A 89 -10.22 -3.67 3.41
C GLU A 89 -9.00 -4.45 2.94
N ALA A 90 -8.68 -4.43 1.65
CA ALA A 90 -7.44 -5.02 1.13
C ALA A 90 -6.92 -4.31 -0.11
N ILE A 91 -5.61 -4.25 -0.21
CA ILE A 91 -4.86 -3.83 -1.41
C ILE A 91 -3.72 -4.78 -1.67
N SER A 92 -3.41 -5.06 -2.94
CA SER A 92 -2.24 -5.85 -3.31
C SER A 92 -0.93 -5.08 -3.20
N GLY A 93 0.13 -5.88 -3.09
CA GLY A 93 1.49 -5.48 -3.35
C GLY A 93 2.21 -6.65 -4.01
N PRO A 94 2.74 -6.52 -5.24
CA PRO A 94 3.12 -7.66 -6.06
C PRO A 94 4.36 -8.41 -5.55
N ILE A 95 5.12 -7.81 -4.63
CA ILE A 95 6.39 -8.35 -4.18
C ILE A 95 6.44 -8.40 -2.66
N TYR A 96 6.73 -9.58 -2.09
CA TYR A 96 7.16 -9.69 -0.71
C TYR A 96 8.54 -9.06 -0.54
N LEU A 97 8.65 -8.10 0.35
CA LEU A 97 9.93 -7.57 0.83
C LEU A 97 10.45 -8.40 1.99
N LEU A 98 9.55 -8.74 2.92
CA LEU A 98 9.82 -9.60 4.08
C LEU A 98 8.76 -10.68 4.19
N GLN A 99 9.18 -11.88 4.59
CA GLN A 99 8.30 -12.97 4.96
C GLN A 99 8.95 -13.77 6.11
N ASN A 100 8.22 -13.94 7.21
CA ASN A 100 8.71 -14.61 8.42
C ASN A 100 10.04 -14.00 8.95
N GLY A 101 10.21 -12.69 8.87
CA GLY A 101 11.42 -11.97 9.28
C GLY A 101 12.61 -12.07 8.32
N GLU A 102 12.45 -12.76 7.18
CA GLU A 102 13.51 -12.92 6.18
C GLU A 102 13.26 -12.06 4.94
N ILE A 103 14.33 -11.45 4.42
CA ILE A 103 14.31 -10.62 3.20
C ILE A 103 14.08 -11.55 1.98
N GLN A 104 13.09 -11.22 1.15
CA GLN A 104 12.68 -12.01 -0.02
C GLN A 104 13.23 -11.48 -1.35
N VAL A 105 13.91 -10.36 -1.34
CA VAL A 105 14.43 -9.67 -2.52
C VAL A 105 15.94 -9.58 -2.49
N THR A 106 16.56 -9.40 -3.64
CA THR A 106 18.01 -9.18 -3.77
C THR A 106 18.30 -7.76 -4.20
N ALA A 107 19.46 -7.24 -3.80
CA ALA A 107 19.93 -5.93 -4.25
C ALA A 107 20.19 -5.96 -5.75
N ASP A 108 19.60 -5.02 -6.48
CA ASP A 108 19.75 -4.87 -7.94
C ASP A 108 20.25 -3.47 -8.34
N GLY A 109 20.41 -2.58 -7.35
CA GLY A 109 20.87 -1.20 -7.53
C GLY A 109 19.85 -0.30 -8.26
N SER A 110 18.62 -0.73 -8.42
CA SER A 110 17.56 0.05 -9.08
C SER A 110 17.00 1.14 -8.16
N MET A 111 17.75 2.23 -8.01
CA MET A 111 17.42 3.36 -7.14
C MET A 111 16.21 4.13 -7.64
N ASN A 112 15.11 4.06 -6.90
CA ASN A 112 13.83 4.72 -7.21
C ASN A 112 13.12 5.19 -5.94
N PRO A 113 12.13 6.12 -6.04
CA PRO A 113 11.15 6.29 -4.98
C PRO A 113 10.46 4.96 -4.69
N ARG A 114 10.29 4.62 -3.42
CA ARG A 114 9.71 3.34 -2.99
C ARG A 114 8.59 3.58 -2.00
N ASN A 115 7.57 2.73 -2.07
CA ASN A 115 6.46 2.71 -1.13
C ASN A 115 6.22 1.27 -0.67
N SER A 116 5.89 1.08 0.60
CA SER A 116 5.75 -0.25 1.18
C SER A 116 4.91 -0.23 2.46
N VAL A 117 4.38 -1.40 2.81
CA VAL A 117 3.68 -1.65 4.06
C VAL A 117 4.27 -2.89 4.73
N GLY A 118 4.53 -2.80 6.03
CA GLY A 118 5.00 -3.92 6.84
C GLY A 118 4.18 -4.10 8.10
N ILE A 119 4.23 -5.29 8.69
CA ILE A 119 3.58 -5.65 9.94
C ILE A 119 4.64 -6.17 10.89
N ARG A 120 4.66 -5.64 12.13
CA ARG A 120 5.51 -6.12 13.22
C ARG A 120 4.89 -7.33 13.90
N GLU A 121 5.69 -7.98 14.75
CA GLU A 121 5.23 -9.15 15.54
C GLU A 121 4.07 -8.81 16.48
N ASP A 122 4.01 -7.57 16.99
CA ASP A 122 2.92 -7.09 17.83
C ASP A 122 1.64 -6.69 17.08
N GLY A 123 1.62 -6.87 15.74
CA GLY A 123 0.52 -6.51 14.87
C GLY A 123 0.50 -5.04 14.43
N SER A 124 1.42 -4.21 14.90
CA SER A 124 1.48 -2.81 14.46
C SER A 124 1.93 -2.69 13.01
N VAL A 125 1.30 -1.74 12.28
CA VAL A 125 1.54 -1.51 10.85
C VAL A 125 2.57 -0.40 10.67
N VAL A 126 3.51 -0.62 9.76
CA VAL A 126 4.52 0.35 9.35
C VAL A 126 4.31 0.67 7.87
N PHE A 127 4.01 1.93 7.55
CA PHE A 127 4.14 2.43 6.18
C PHE A 127 5.50 3.10 6.03
N PHE A 128 6.23 2.73 4.99
CA PHE A 128 7.53 3.30 4.71
C PHE A 128 7.60 3.79 3.26
N MET A 129 8.04 5.02 3.10
CA MET A 129 8.30 5.60 1.78
C MET A 129 9.69 6.23 1.73
N ALA A 130 10.41 5.94 0.65
CA ALA A 130 11.66 6.60 0.29
C ALA A 130 11.43 7.57 -0.87
N GLU A 131 11.85 8.82 -0.72
CA GLU A 131 11.97 9.74 -1.85
C GLU A 131 13.09 9.27 -2.80
N GLY A 132 13.00 9.65 -4.06
CA GLY A 132 14.05 9.34 -5.03
C GLY A 132 13.96 10.19 -6.30
N ARG A 133 14.89 9.97 -7.24
CA ARG A 133 14.99 10.74 -8.50
C ARG A 133 15.16 12.24 -8.29
N LEU A 134 15.71 12.64 -7.14
CA LEU A 134 15.91 14.02 -6.69
C LEU A 134 17.38 14.29 -6.35
N ALA A 135 18.32 13.79 -7.18
CA ALA A 135 19.75 14.00 -6.94
C ALA A 135 20.09 15.50 -6.88
N PRO A 136 21.00 15.95 -5.99
CA PRO A 136 21.76 15.13 -5.04
C PRO A 136 21.05 14.83 -3.71
N ARG A 137 19.81 15.33 -3.48
CA ARG A 137 19.09 15.19 -2.21
C ARG A 137 18.73 13.75 -1.90
N SER A 138 18.16 13.05 -2.86
CA SER A 138 17.80 11.63 -2.76
C SER A 138 17.82 10.95 -4.12
N ILE A 139 18.51 9.84 -4.23
CA ILE A 139 18.50 9.00 -5.44
C ILE A 139 17.44 7.90 -5.37
N GLY A 140 16.88 7.66 -4.19
CA GLY A 140 15.97 6.55 -3.91
C GLY A 140 16.64 5.37 -3.26
N MET A 141 15.95 4.25 -3.22
CA MET A 141 16.39 2.98 -2.66
C MET A 141 16.07 1.85 -3.62
N ASP A 142 16.81 0.74 -3.57
CA ASP A 142 16.38 -0.52 -4.16
C ASP A 142 15.46 -1.29 -3.19
N CYS A 143 14.84 -2.38 -3.68
CA CYS A 143 13.89 -3.14 -2.86
C CYS A 143 14.57 -3.85 -1.68
N TYR A 144 15.84 -4.24 -1.82
CA TYR A 144 16.59 -4.87 -0.74
C TYR A 144 16.84 -3.88 0.42
N GLU A 145 17.24 -2.66 0.10
CA GLU A 145 17.45 -1.60 1.10
C GLU A 145 16.14 -1.27 1.85
N VAL A 146 15.01 -1.20 1.12
CA VAL A 146 13.68 -1.02 1.74
C VAL A 146 13.34 -2.18 2.68
N ALA A 147 13.58 -3.42 2.24
CA ALA A 147 13.35 -4.60 3.07
C ALA A 147 14.22 -4.59 4.34
N ALA A 148 15.50 -4.18 4.22
CA ALA A 148 16.40 -4.04 5.36
C ALA A 148 15.89 -3.01 6.37
N VAL A 149 15.44 -1.84 5.92
CA VAL A 149 14.87 -0.79 6.78
C VAL A 149 13.62 -1.29 7.50
N LEU A 150 12.71 -1.99 6.80
CA LEU A 150 11.51 -2.55 7.43
C LEU A 150 11.83 -3.65 8.45
N LYS A 151 12.83 -4.49 8.15
CA LYS A 151 13.34 -5.51 9.10
C LYS A 151 13.94 -4.85 10.34
N ASP A 152 14.76 -3.81 10.19
CA ASP A 152 15.32 -3.04 11.29
C ASP A 152 14.23 -2.29 12.10
N ALA A 153 13.14 -1.91 11.46
CA ALA A 153 11.95 -1.36 12.11
C ALA A 153 11.12 -2.41 12.88
N GLY A 154 11.53 -3.69 12.85
CA GLY A 154 10.87 -4.79 13.56
C GLY A 154 9.73 -5.46 12.78
N CYS A 155 9.59 -5.18 11.48
CA CYS A 155 8.60 -5.87 10.65
C CYS A 155 9.02 -7.32 10.41
N VAL A 156 8.06 -8.23 10.51
CA VAL A 156 8.23 -9.67 10.21
C VAL A 156 7.67 -10.05 8.86
N THR A 157 6.77 -9.24 8.33
CA THR A 157 6.19 -9.39 6.99
C THR A 157 6.03 -8.03 6.34
N ALA A 158 6.28 -7.91 5.03
CA ALA A 158 6.13 -6.65 4.32
C ALA A 158 5.91 -6.84 2.82
N LEU A 159 5.12 -5.95 2.22
CA LEU A 159 4.88 -5.88 0.78
C LEU A 159 5.41 -4.56 0.21
N TYR A 160 5.86 -4.64 -1.03
CA TYR A 160 6.11 -3.49 -1.88
C TYR A 160 4.78 -2.97 -2.45
N LEU A 161 4.57 -1.67 -2.42
CA LEU A 161 3.46 -0.96 -3.05
C LEU A 161 3.96 -0.20 -4.29
N ASP A 162 3.06 0.45 -5.05
CA ASP A 162 3.49 1.20 -6.22
C ASP A 162 4.43 2.35 -5.84
N GLY A 163 5.58 2.34 -6.48
CA GLY A 163 6.68 3.27 -6.25
C GLY A 163 6.89 4.25 -7.41
N GLY A 164 8.16 4.61 -7.64
CA GLY A 164 8.53 5.48 -8.75
C GLY A 164 7.79 6.81 -8.73
N GLY A 165 7.17 7.17 -9.84
CA GLY A 165 6.40 8.41 -9.98
C GLY A 165 5.08 8.44 -9.19
N SER A 166 4.59 7.28 -8.77
CA SER A 166 3.35 7.16 -7.99
C SER A 166 3.58 7.32 -6.49
N ALA A 167 4.83 7.17 -6.01
CA ALA A 167 5.15 7.23 -4.59
C ALA A 167 4.71 8.59 -4.00
N THR A 168 3.68 8.55 -3.17
CA THR A 168 3.07 9.73 -2.53
C THR A 168 2.69 9.41 -1.11
N PHE A 169 3.13 10.24 -0.19
CA PHE A 169 2.76 10.18 1.21
C PHE A 169 2.30 11.56 1.65
N ALA A 170 1.13 11.65 2.25
CA ALA A 170 0.61 12.86 2.83
C ALA A 170 0.26 12.62 4.29
N ALA A 171 0.71 13.47 5.18
CA ALA A 171 0.32 13.50 6.58
C ALA A 171 -0.34 14.86 6.87
N ARG A 172 -1.32 14.87 7.77
CA ARG A 172 -1.92 16.10 8.26
C ARG A 172 -0.99 16.71 9.29
N GLU A 173 -0.67 17.97 9.12
CA GLU A 173 -0.04 18.78 10.18
C GLU A 173 -1.08 19.03 11.29
N GLU A 174 -0.64 18.91 12.55
CA GLU A 174 -1.44 19.23 13.75
C GLU A 174 -1.60 20.74 13.92
#